data_016de56e40bce43d8cc6608ea7b1763a
#
_entry.id   016de56e40bce43d8cc6608ea7b1763a
#
_cell.length_a   1.000
_cell.length_b   1.000
_cell.length_c   1.000
_cell.angle_alpha   90.00
_cell.angle_beta   90.00
_cell.angle_gamma   90.00
#
_symmetry.space_group_name_H-M   'P 1'
#
loop_
_entity.id
_entity.type
_entity.pdbx_description
1 polymer ?
#
loop_
_entity_poly.entity_id
_entity_poly.type
_entity_poly.pdbx_seq_one_letter_code
_entity_poly.pdbx_strand_id
1 'polypeptide(L)'
;MNTSRFTDTRRWFIGIAATAFTMTLAFPAHAGVTTDGTLGQGGALAGPNYRIPADLGQQVGGNLFHSFGQFSIDTGESATFSGPNSVNNIIGRVTGGEVSFIDGTIRSTIPGANLYLLNPAGLLFGENATLDVSGSVHVSTADYLRLGDGGRFDAHTPGNSVLTVAPVVAFGFLDPPAPITVNGGFLRVPDGQTLSLIGGDITLHNATLYAPAGRIDLATVGSAGEVLPLDHDLAVQGFDTLGALTIERDPVVARVTVDIGEPLGEIPLGDLDTSGEGGGAIFIRGGQWVNRGGGVFADTHGARAGRDVDVAIAGNVRFDQGAWLSTDILGSGTGGSISFSAHDLNILNGSGITTETFDSGNAGDVTITARNLLVDRQDS
;
A
#
# COMPACT_ATOMS: atom_id res chain seq x y z
N MET A 1 77.82 18.18 -31.44
CA MET A 1 77.19 17.03 -32.20
C MET A 1 76.46 16.14 -31.19
N ASN A 2 75.21 16.23 -31.07
CA ASN A 2 74.27 15.11 -30.97
C ASN A 2 72.89 15.63 -30.68
N THR A 3 72.00 15.37 -31.58
CA THR A 3 70.60 15.75 -31.63
C THR A 3 69.78 14.75 -30.86
N SER A 4 69.02 15.19 -29.84
CA SER A 4 67.97 14.40 -29.17
C SER A 4 66.64 14.72 -29.79
N ARG A 5 65.97 13.70 -30.30
CA ARG A 5 64.62 13.74 -30.87
C ARG A 5 63.58 13.67 -29.69
N PHE A 6 62.74 14.65 -29.63
CA PHE A 6 61.48 14.59 -28.85
C PHE A 6 60.42 13.79 -29.63
N THR A 7 59.90 12.71 -29.05
CA THR A 7 58.71 12.01 -29.54
C THR A 7 57.52 12.50 -28.75
N ASP A 8 56.68 13.23 -29.46
CA ASP A 8 55.38 13.74 -28.97
C ASP A 8 54.34 12.61 -29.02
N THR A 9 53.91 12.11 -27.86
CA THR A 9 52.84 11.13 -27.72
C THR A 9 51.54 11.86 -27.34
N ARG A 10 50.76 12.28 -28.33
CA ARG A 10 49.39 12.78 -28.15
C ARG A 10 48.48 11.63 -27.71
N ARG A 11 48.06 11.65 -26.44
CA ARG A 11 46.98 10.82 -25.93
C ARG A 11 45.63 11.44 -26.32
N TRP A 12 44.90 10.73 -27.17
CA TRP A 12 43.52 11.04 -27.47
C TRP A 12 42.65 10.52 -26.31
N PHE A 13 42.02 11.43 -25.54
CA PHE A 13 40.95 11.08 -24.64
C PHE A 13 39.63 11.03 -25.44
N ILE A 14 39.14 9.82 -25.67
CA ILE A 14 37.76 9.61 -26.16
C ILE A 14 36.87 9.76 -24.94
N GLY A 15 36.22 10.92 -24.80
CA GLY A 15 35.16 11.13 -23.84
C GLY A 15 33.87 10.36 -24.31
N ILE A 16 33.56 9.28 -23.63
CA ILE A 16 32.26 8.64 -23.81
C ILE A 16 31.27 9.45 -22.98
N ALA A 17 30.48 10.30 -23.63
CA ALA A 17 29.31 10.93 -23.02
C ALA A 17 28.24 9.85 -22.84
N ALA A 18 28.05 9.40 -21.61
CA ALA A 18 26.89 8.59 -21.23
C ALA A 18 25.66 9.50 -21.23
N THR A 19 24.89 9.47 -22.32
CA THR A 19 23.54 10.05 -22.35
C THR A 19 22.64 9.09 -21.57
N ALA A 20 22.26 9.52 -20.35
CA ALA A 20 21.18 8.88 -19.62
C ALA A 20 19.87 9.10 -20.42
N PHE A 21 19.39 8.04 -21.03
CA PHE A 21 18.10 8.04 -21.71
C PHE A 21 17.04 7.76 -20.62
N THR A 22 16.50 8.83 -20.05
CA THR A 22 15.29 8.73 -19.22
C THR A 22 14.13 8.35 -20.13
N MET A 23 13.78 7.08 -20.13
CA MET A 23 12.60 6.57 -20.82
C MET A 23 11.38 6.97 -19.95
N THR A 24 10.83 8.14 -20.21
CA THR A 24 9.50 8.49 -19.71
C THR A 24 8.50 7.58 -20.42
N LEU A 25 8.02 6.56 -19.73
CA LEU A 25 6.86 5.79 -20.14
C LEU A 25 5.66 6.75 -20.11
N ALA A 26 5.37 7.40 -21.23
CA ALA A 26 4.11 8.09 -21.41
C ALA A 26 3.03 7.00 -21.57
N PHE A 27 2.37 6.65 -20.49
CA PHE A 27 1.10 5.94 -20.59
C PHE A 27 0.10 6.86 -21.27
N PRO A 28 -0.66 6.39 -22.26
CA PRO A 28 -1.77 7.17 -22.79
C PRO A 28 -2.76 7.34 -21.61
N ALA A 29 -2.76 8.52 -21.00
CA ALA A 29 -3.72 8.87 -19.97
C ALA A 29 -5.10 8.97 -20.62
N HIS A 30 -5.89 7.92 -20.51
CA HIS A 30 -7.32 8.01 -20.64
C HIS A 30 -7.88 8.11 -19.22
N ALA A 31 -7.82 9.32 -18.63
CA ALA A 31 -8.56 9.60 -17.42
C ALA A 31 -10.04 9.36 -17.70
N GLY A 32 -10.70 8.74 -16.77
CA GLY A 32 -12.13 8.56 -16.88
C GLY A 32 -12.66 7.49 -15.93
N VAL A 33 -13.89 7.74 -15.49
CA VAL A 33 -14.67 6.76 -14.77
C VAL A 33 -15.86 6.36 -15.62
N THR A 34 -15.96 5.08 -15.94
CA THR A 34 -17.08 4.52 -16.71
C THR A 34 -17.70 3.38 -15.94
N THR A 35 -19.03 3.28 -15.90
CA THR A 35 -19.73 2.11 -15.39
C THR A 35 -19.89 1.08 -16.52
N ASP A 36 -19.79 -0.22 -16.18
CA ASP A 36 -19.86 -1.32 -17.16
C ASP A 36 -21.28 -1.82 -17.46
N GLY A 37 -22.28 -1.32 -16.72
CA GLY A 37 -23.68 -1.68 -16.88
C GLY A 37 -24.09 -3.02 -16.24
N THR A 38 -23.20 -3.69 -15.49
CA THR A 38 -23.54 -5.00 -14.86
C THR A 38 -24.36 -4.84 -13.57
N LEU A 39 -24.30 -3.70 -12.89
CA LEU A 39 -25.03 -3.41 -11.64
C LEU A 39 -25.92 -2.17 -11.70
N GLY A 40 -26.07 -1.54 -12.86
CA GLY A 40 -26.82 -0.30 -13.03
C GLY A 40 -26.69 0.19 -14.45
N GLN A 41 -26.87 1.50 -14.66
CA GLN A 41 -26.72 2.08 -15.98
C GLN A 41 -25.22 2.14 -16.33
N GLY A 42 -24.86 1.60 -17.52
CA GLY A 42 -23.52 1.71 -18.08
C GLY A 42 -23.28 3.04 -18.80
N GLY A 43 -22.04 3.49 -18.79
CA GLY A 43 -21.63 4.68 -19.54
C GLY A 43 -20.54 5.50 -18.85
N ALA A 44 -20.03 6.51 -19.55
CA ALA A 44 -19.02 7.42 -19.03
C ALA A 44 -19.64 8.43 -18.05
N LEU A 45 -18.96 8.66 -16.93
CA LEU A 45 -19.31 9.71 -15.99
C LEU A 45 -18.68 11.04 -16.41
N ALA A 46 -19.34 12.14 -16.06
CA ALA A 46 -18.82 13.48 -16.39
C ALA A 46 -17.73 13.88 -15.39
N GLY A 47 -16.51 14.11 -15.90
CA GLY A 47 -15.40 14.69 -15.15
C GLY A 47 -15.44 16.23 -15.11
N PRO A 48 -14.50 16.88 -14.40
CA PRO A 48 -13.42 16.30 -13.60
C PRO A 48 -13.85 15.81 -12.20
N ASN A 49 -15.11 16.03 -11.80
CA ASN A 49 -15.65 15.59 -10.51
C ASN A 49 -16.65 14.47 -10.77
N TYR A 50 -16.15 13.23 -10.89
CA TYR A 50 -16.98 12.06 -11.16
C TYR A 50 -17.88 11.77 -9.97
N ARG A 51 -19.19 11.87 -10.17
CA ARG A 51 -20.20 11.56 -9.15
C ARG A 51 -20.63 10.13 -9.28
N ILE A 52 -20.52 9.37 -8.20
CA ILE A 52 -20.85 7.94 -8.12
C ILE A 52 -21.94 7.75 -7.05
N PRO A 53 -23.20 8.11 -7.36
CA PRO A 53 -24.29 7.92 -6.43
C PRO A 53 -24.72 6.44 -6.35
N ALA A 54 -25.46 6.08 -5.29
CA ALA A 54 -25.89 4.70 -5.03
C ALA A 54 -26.73 4.06 -6.15
N ASP A 55 -27.45 4.85 -6.94
CA ASP A 55 -28.25 4.38 -8.06
C ASP A 55 -27.44 3.95 -9.31
N LEU A 56 -26.15 4.26 -9.35
CA LEU A 56 -25.21 3.67 -10.32
C LEU A 56 -24.70 2.29 -9.91
N GLY A 57 -25.13 1.78 -8.77
CA GLY A 57 -24.75 0.48 -8.24
C GLY A 57 -25.96 -0.29 -7.70
N GLN A 58 -25.67 -1.27 -6.86
CA GLN A 58 -26.69 -2.09 -6.20
C GLN A 58 -26.40 -2.17 -4.70
N GLN A 59 -27.35 -1.71 -3.89
CA GLN A 59 -27.26 -1.85 -2.44
C GLN A 59 -27.93 -3.16 -1.98
N VAL A 60 -27.21 -3.93 -1.13
CA VAL A 60 -27.71 -5.14 -0.47
C VAL A 60 -27.36 -5.05 1.02
N GLY A 61 -28.34 -4.67 1.83
CA GLY A 61 -28.13 -4.37 3.24
C GLY A 61 -27.16 -3.21 3.44
N GLY A 62 -26.07 -3.45 4.17
CA GLY A 62 -25.00 -2.47 4.41
C GLY A 62 -23.94 -2.41 3.31
N ASN A 63 -24.01 -3.25 2.29
CA ASN A 63 -23.06 -3.28 1.18
C ASN A 63 -23.62 -2.55 -0.04
N LEU A 64 -22.87 -1.58 -0.58
CA LEU A 64 -23.15 -0.86 -1.82
C LEU A 64 -22.12 -1.26 -2.87
N PHE A 65 -22.57 -2.04 -3.86
CA PHE A 65 -21.74 -2.58 -4.92
C PHE A 65 -21.75 -1.68 -6.16
N HIS A 66 -20.57 -1.37 -6.70
CA HIS A 66 -20.40 -0.66 -7.96
C HIS A 66 -19.55 -1.48 -8.93
N SER A 67 -19.80 -1.33 -10.23
CA SER A 67 -19.06 -2.02 -11.28
C SER A 67 -18.66 -1.03 -12.38
N PHE A 68 -17.36 -0.94 -12.61
CA PHE A 68 -16.76 0.02 -13.54
C PHE A 68 -16.13 -0.72 -14.73
N GLY A 69 -16.30 -0.16 -15.92
CA GLY A 69 -15.49 -0.54 -17.08
C GLY A 69 -14.09 0.04 -16.99
N GLN A 70 -13.97 1.29 -16.48
CA GLN A 70 -12.72 1.99 -16.26
C GLN A 70 -12.83 2.83 -15.00
N PHE A 71 -11.73 2.91 -14.24
CA PHE A 71 -11.65 3.77 -13.06
C PHE A 71 -10.26 4.40 -12.99
N SER A 72 -10.11 5.58 -13.58
CA SER A 72 -8.88 6.36 -13.55
C SER A 72 -9.19 7.82 -13.27
N ILE A 73 -8.35 8.49 -12.47
CA ILE A 73 -8.56 9.84 -11.94
C ILE A 73 -7.25 10.60 -12.12
N ASP A 74 -7.23 11.63 -12.95
CA ASP A 74 -6.05 12.47 -13.18
C ASP A 74 -5.85 13.51 -12.08
N THR A 75 -4.68 14.16 -12.11
CA THR A 75 -4.32 15.27 -11.22
C THR A 75 -5.42 16.33 -11.20
N GLY A 76 -5.89 16.67 -10.00
CA GLY A 76 -6.93 17.69 -9.80
C GLY A 76 -8.36 17.19 -10.04
N GLU A 77 -8.54 15.94 -10.43
CA GLU A 77 -9.85 15.30 -10.54
C GLU A 77 -10.27 14.60 -9.24
N SER A 78 -11.56 14.26 -9.14
CA SER A 78 -12.08 13.49 -8.01
C SER A 78 -13.17 12.51 -8.42
N ALA A 79 -13.19 11.33 -7.77
CA ALA A 79 -14.30 10.38 -7.82
C ALA A 79 -14.98 10.31 -6.45
N THR A 80 -16.26 10.73 -6.40
CA THR A 80 -17.00 10.87 -5.15
C THR A 80 -18.15 9.87 -5.06
N PHE A 81 -18.02 8.91 -4.16
CA PHE A 81 -19.09 7.98 -3.80
C PHE A 81 -20.09 8.65 -2.85
N SER A 82 -21.39 8.44 -3.12
CA SER A 82 -22.47 8.97 -2.28
C SER A 82 -23.61 7.98 -2.18
N GLY A 83 -24.32 8.00 -1.05
CA GLY A 83 -25.43 7.06 -0.80
C GLY A 83 -26.05 7.24 0.59
N PRO A 84 -26.95 6.34 0.98
CA PRO A 84 -27.58 6.37 2.29
C PRO A 84 -26.57 6.12 3.43
N ASN A 85 -26.81 6.72 4.60
CA ASN A 85 -26.02 6.49 5.81
C ASN A 85 -26.09 5.05 6.35
N SER A 86 -26.97 4.21 5.81
CA SER A 86 -27.05 2.78 6.13
C SER A 86 -26.01 1.91 5.43
N VAL A 87 -25.22 2.49 4.53
CA VAL A 87 -24.12 1.80 3.85
C VAL A 87 -22.92 1.75 4.79
N ASN A 88 -22.41 0.54 5.04
CA ASN A 88 -21.22 0.28 5.81
C ASN A 88 -20.00 0.03 4.92
N ASN A 89 -20.22 -0.53 3.73
CA ASN A 89 -19.15 -0.85 2.78
C ASN A 89 -19.55 -0.40 1.37
N ILE A 90 -18.67 0.37 0.74
CA ILE A 90 -18.67 0.70 -0.68
C ILE A 90 -17.73 -0.30 -1.34
N ILE A 91 -18.21 -1.08 -2.29
CA ILE A 91 -17.46 -2.17 -2.91
C ILE A 91 -17.45 -1.96 -4.43
N GLY A 92 -16.35 -1.44 -4.95
CA GLY A 92 -16.14 -1.18 -6.38
C GLY A 92 -15.23 -2.22 -7.02
N ARG A 93 -15.60 -2.70 -8.21
CA ARG A 93 -14.74 -3.50 -9.08
C ARG A 93 -14.53 -2.81 -10.42
N VAL A 94 -13.39 -3.06 -11.06
CA VAL A 94 -13.09 -2.64 -12.43
C VAL A 94 -12.97 -3.89 -13.31
N THR A 95 -13.70 -3.93 -14.42
CA THR A 95 -13.87 -5.13 -15.26
C THR A 95 -13.34 -4.96 -16.68
N GLY A 96 -12.91 -3.74 -17.06
CA GLY A 96 -12.54 -3.42 -18.44
C GLY A 96 -11.14 -3.88 -18.87
N GLY A 97 -10.34 -4.47 -17.96
CA GLY A 97 -9.03 -5.01 -18.29
C GLY A 97 -7.90 -3.99 -18.38
N GLU A 98 -8.15 -2.73 -18.07
CA GLU A 98 -7.14 -1.67 -18.05
C GLU A 98 -6.71 -1.34 -16.62
N VAL A 99 -5.42 -0.99 -16.44
CA VAL A 99 -4.87 -0.54 -15.15
C VAL A 99 -5.60 0.73 -14.70
N SER A 100 -5.95 0.81 -13.43
CA SER A 100 -6.45 2.06 -12.83
C SER A 100 -5.29 2.98 -12.49
N PHE A 101 -5.27 4.17 -13.12
CA PHE A 101 -4.35 5.25 -12.74
C PHE A 101 -5.08 6.25 -11.83
N ILE A 102 -4.57 6.44 -10.62
CA ILE A 102 -5.17 7.30 -9.60
C ILE A 102 -4.14 8.37 -9.20
N ASP A 103 -4.29 9.58 -9.74
CA ASP A 103 -3.46 10.75 -9.41
C ASP A 103 -4.31 11.93 -8.90
N GLY A 104 -5.52 11.64 -8.47
CA GLY A 104 -6.49 12.57 -7.91
C GLY A 104 -7.13 12.02 -6.63
N THR A 105 -8.30 12.56 -6.27
CA THR A 105 -8.96 12.25 -5.00
C THR A 105 -10.03 11.19 -5.14
N ILE A 106 -9.91 10.10 -4.38
CA ILE A 106 -11.02 9.17 -4.11
C ILE A 106 -11.73 9.65 -2.85
N ARG A 107 -13.04 9.93 -2.96
CA ARG A 107 -13.85 10.48 -1.88
C ARG A 107 -15.10 9.65 -1.60
N SER A 108 -15.50 9.58 -0.32
CA SER A 108 -16.82 9.13 0.08
C SER A 108 -17.50 10.15 0.98
N THR A 109 -18.76 10.47 0.68
CA THR A 109 -19.62 11.29 1.56
C THR A 109 -20.48 10.45 2.50
N ILE A 110 -20.35 9.12 2.45
CA ILE A 110 -21.11 8.20 3.32
C ILE A 110 -20.35 8.05 4.65
N PRO A 111 -20.89 8.52 5.78
CA PRO A 111 -20.17 8.53 7.04
C PRO A 111 -19.77 7.13 7.52
N GLY A 112 -18.49 6.94 7.86
CA GLY A 112 -17.96 5.71 8.42
C GLY A 112 -17.94 4.50 7.46
N ALA A 113 -18.35 4.66 6.20
CA ALA A 113 -18.33 3.58 5.25
C ALA A 113 -16.90 3.24 4.81
N ASN A 114 -16.57 1.95 4.81
CA ASN A 114 -15.34 1.42 4.25
C ASN A 114 -15.40 1.45 2.71
N LEU A 115 -14.23 1.57 2.08
CA LEU A 115 -14.09 1.48 0.62
C LEU A 115 -13.25 0.27 0.25
N TYR A 116 -13.78 -0.58 -0.63
CA TYR A 116 -13.07 -1.66 -1.30
C TYR A 116 -12.98 -1.32 -2.79
N LEU A 117 -11.78 -1.29 -3.34
CA LEU A 117 -11.54 -1.06 -4.77
C LEU A 117 -10.74 -2.23 -5.36
N LEU A 118 -11.35 -2.96 -6.30
CA LEU A 118 -10.73 -4.08 -6.97
C LEU A 118 -10.47 -3.76 -8.43
N ASN A 119 -9.24 -4.03 -8.88
CA ASN A 119 -8.92 -4.06 -10.30
C ASN A 119 -7.92 -5.19 -10.61
N PRO A 120 -8.36 -6.32 -11.15
CA PRO A 120 -7.46 -7.43 -11.52
C PRO A 120 -6.37 -7.03 -12.53
N ALA A 121 -6.56 -5.96 -13.31
CA ALA A 121 -5.58 -5.48 -14.27
C ALA A 121 -4.43 -4.67 -13.65
N GLY A 122 -4.55 -4.27 -12.36
CA GLY A 122 -3.53 -3.49 -11.65
C GLY A 122 -3.99 -2.11 -11.22
N LEU A 123 -3.24 -1.53 -10.26
CA LEU A 123 -3.49 -0.17 -9.75
C LEU A 123 -2.17 0.59 -9.65
N LEU A 124 -2.19 1.83 -10.11
CA LEU A 124 -1.08 2.77 -10.02
C LEU A 124 -1.57 4.07 -9.37
N PHE A 125 -1.04 4.39 -8.19
CA PHE A 125 -1.27 5.66 -7.50
C PHE A 125 -0.11 6.61 -7.78
N GLY A 126 -0.43 7.82 -8.23
CA GLY A 126 0.53 8.90 -8.49
C GLY A 126 0.80 9.78 -7.26
N GLU A 127 1.64 10.77 -7.44
CA GLU A 127 2.09 11.67 -6.36
C GLU A 127 0.98 12.55 -5.76
N ASN A 128 -0.09 12.81 -6.53
CA ASN A 128 -1.24 13.62 -6.11
C ASN A 128 -2.43 12.78 -5.62
N ALA A 129 -2.27 11.44 -5.57
CA ALA A 129 -3.30 10.55 -5.10
C ALA A 129 -3.66 10.81 -3.64
N THR A 130 -4.94 11.00 -3.35
CA THR A 130 -5.44 11.23 -1.98
C THR A 130 -6.72 10.44 -1.71
N LEU A 131 -6.90 10.09 -0.43
CA LEU A 131 -8.08 9.39 0.07
C LEU A 131 -8.85 10.30 1.02
N ASP A 132 -10.11 10.61 0.68
CA ASP A 132 -11.05 11.36 1.52
C ASP A 132 -12.24 10.46 1.85
N VAL A 133 -11.96 9.43 2.67
CA VAL A 133 -12.90 8.39 3.10
C VAL A 133 -12.90 8.34 4.62
N SER A 134 -14.07 8.30 5.24
CA SER A 134 -14.19 8.32 6.71
C SER A 134 -14.11 6.92 7.36
N GLY A 135 -14.04 5.85 6.57
CA GLY A 135 -13.83 4.47 7.00
C GLY A 135 -12.49 3.92 6.54
N SER A 136 -12.34 2.61 6.60
CA SER A 136 -11.18 1.88 6.11
C SER A 136 -11.13 1.84 4.58
N VAL A 137 -9.91 1.72 4.02
CA VAL A 137 -9.72 1.60 2.58
C VAL A 137 -8.93 0.33 2.26
N HIS A 138 -9.48 -0.46 1.35
CA HIS A 138 -8.90 -1.71 0.89
C HIS A 138 -8.75 -1.69 -0.63
N VAL A 139 -7.53 -1.73 -1.11
CA VAL A 139 -7.19 -1.74 -2.54
C VAL A 139 -6.63 -3.11 -2.90
N SER A 140 -7.13 -3.71 -3.99
CA SER A 140 -6.70 -5.04 -4.36
C SER A 140 -6.71 -5.29 -5.85
N THR A 141 -5.80 -6.17 -6.31
CA THR A 141 -5.83 -6.78 -7.65
C THR A 141 -6.45 -8.17 -7.64
N ALA A 142 -7.24 -8.49 -6.62
CA ALA A 142 -7.98 -9.74 -6.52
C ALA A 142 -9.03 -9.86 -7.63
N ASP A 143 -9.26 -11.09 -8.08
CA ASP A 143 -10.30 -11.43 -9.05
C ASP A 143 -11.70 -11.37 -8.45
N TYR A 144 -11.81 -11.57 -7.13
CA TYR A 144 -13.08 -11.51 -6.42
C TYR A 144 -12.92 -11.19 -4.93
N LEU A 145 -14.01 -10.69 -4.35
CA LEU A 145 -14.21 -10.68 -2.89
C LEU A 145 -15.17 -11.81 -2.49
N ARG A 146 -14.81 -12.56 -1.46
CA ARG A 146 -15.70 -13.53 -0.82
C ARG A 146 -16.40 -12.87 0.36
N LEU A 147 -17.71 -13.08 0.46
CA LEU A 147 -18.55 -12.61 1.53
C LEU A 147 -18.77 -13.74 2.57
N GLY A 148 -18.98 -13.37 3.83
CA GLY A 148 -18.93 -14.31 4.97
C GLY A 148 -19.98 -15.43 4.96
N ASP A 149 -21.06 -15.29 4.15
CA ASP A 149 -22.10 -16.28 3.96
C ASP A 149 -21.97 -17.14 2.69
N GLY A 150 -20.79 -17.04 2.02
CA GLY A 150 -20.51 -17.71 0.76
C GLY A 150 -20.88 -16.90 -0.49
N GLY A 151 -21.38 -15.67 -0.32
CA GLY A 151 -21.53 -14.72 -1.42
C GLY A 151 -20.19 -14.35 -2.04
N ARG A 152 -20.23 -13.83 -3.27
CA ARG A 152 -19.02 -13.48 -4.02
C ARG A 152 -19.28 -12.28 -4.92
N PHE A 153 -18.37 -11.32 -4.91
CA PHE A 153 -18.34 -10.20 -5.85
C PHE A 153 -17.14 -10.36 -6.78
N ASP A 154 -17.41 -10.75 -8.02
CA ASP A 154 -16.41 -11.22 -8.97
C ASP A 154 -16.06 -10.12 -9.98
N ALA A 155 -14.82 -9.71 -10.04
CA ALA A 155 -14.32 -8.73 -11.00
C ALA A 155 -13.83 -9.38 -12.31
N HIS A 156 -13.37 -10.64 -12.25
CA HIS A 156 -12.93 -11.39 -13.42
C HIS A 156 -14.12 -11.89 -14.26
N THR A 157 -15.14 -12.42 -13.58
CA THR A 157 -16.36 -12.93 -14.24
C THR A 157 -17.60 -12.32 -13.58
N PRO A 158 -17.97 -11.07 -13.93
CA PRO A 158 -19.02 -10.30 -13.26
C PRO A 158 -20.38 -11.04 -13.13
N GLY A 159 -20.72 -11.86 -14.13
CA GLY A 159 -21.95 -12.64 -14.13
C GLY A 159 -22.04 -13.76 -13.08
N ASN A 160 -20.93 -14.12 -12.45
CA ASN A 160 -20.87 -15.12 -11.38
C ASN A 160 -21.09 -14.51 -9.98
N SER A 161 -21.32 -13.20 -9.89
CA SER A 161 -21.47 -12.53 -8.60
C SER A 161 -22.77 -12.93 -7.89
N VAL A 162 -22.64 -13.21 -6.59
CA VAL A 162 -23.76 -13.45 -5.67
C VAL A 162 -23.65 -12.41 -4.55
N LEU A 163 -24.41 -11.33 -4.67
CA LEU A 163 -24.36 -10.20 -3.76
C LEU A 163 -25.21 -10.48 -2.52
N THR A 164 -24.59 -10.29 -1.34
CA THR A 164 -25.25 -10.56 -0.06
C THR A 164 -25.03 -9.43 0.94
N VAL A 165 -25.67 -9.50 2.09
CA VAL A 165 -25.53 -8.56 3.20
C VAL A 165 -24.29 -8.83 4.06
N ALA A 166 -23.64 -9.98 3.87
CA ALA A 166 -22.52 -10.41 4.71
C ALA A 166 -21.27 -9.54 4.47
N PRO A 167 -20.39 -9.42 5.47
CA PRO A 167 -19.15 -8.67 5.32
C PRO A 167 -18.17 -9.34 4.35
N VAL A 168 -17.24 -8.56 3.81
CA VAL A 168 -16.09 -9.08 3.07
C VAL A 168 -15.18 -9.85 4.03
N VAL A 169 -14.80 -11.09 3.67
CA VAL A 169 -13.97 -11.96 4.51
C VAL A 169 -12.70 -12.46 3.80
N ALA A 170 -12.61 -12.34 2.47
CA ALA A 170 -11.40 -12.70 1.74
C ALA A 170 -11.28 -11.97 0.40
N PHE A 171 -10.04 -11.80 -0.03
CA PHE A 171 -9.64 -11.39 -1.37
C PHE A 171 -9.15 -12.64 -2.09
N GLY A 172 -9.80 -13.00 -3.19
CA GLY A 172 -9.54 -14.24 -3.90
C GLY A 172 -8.88 -14.01 -5.26
N PHE A 173 -7.88 -14.81 -5.55
CA PHE A 173 -7.06 -14.77 -6.75
C PHE A 173 -7.22 -16.09 -7.50
N LEU A 174 -7.44 -16.04 -8.81
CA LEU A 174 -7.63 -17.21 -9.68
C LEU A 174 -6.37 -17.50 -10.51
N ASP A 175 -5.63 -16.45 -10.83
CA ASP A 175 -4.42 -16.46 -11.64
C ASP A 175 -3.33 -15.59 -10.99
N PRO A 176 -2.09 -15.55 -11.50
CA PRO A 176 -1.06 -14.62 -11.04
C PRO A 176 -1.55 -13.17 -11.14
N PRO A 177 -1.64 -12.44 -10.03
CA PRO A 177 -2.26 -11.11 -10.00
C PRO A 177 -1.34 -10.02 -10.56
N ALA A 178 -1.97 -8.94 -11.04
CA ALA A 178 -1.26 -7.74 -11.46
C ALA A 178 -0.69 -6.95 -10.26
N PRO A 179 0.31 -6.07 -10.49
CA PRO A 179 0.95 -5.31 -9.42
C PRO A 179 0.10 -4.14 -8.91
N ILE A 180 0.47 -3.68 -7.70
CA ILE A 180 0.04 -2.39 -7.13
C ILE A 180 1.28 -1.51 -7.00
N THR A 181 1.23 -0.30 -7.54
CA THR A 181 2.32 0.66 -7.43
C THR A 181 1.81 1.96 -6.80
N VAL A 182 2.55 2.50 -5.82
CA VAL A 182 2.32 3.84 -5.27
C VAL A 182 3.60 4.64 -5.47
N ASN A 183 3.51 5.72 -6.23
CA ASN A 183 4.66 6.53 -6.61
C ASN A 183 4.48 7.97 -6.10
N GLY A 184 5.19 8.35 -5.04
CA GLY A 184 5.17 9.69 -4.46
C GLY A 184 3.92 10.06 -3.66
N GLY A 185 2.92 9.19 -3.57
CA GLY A 185 1.63 9.48 -2.94
C GLY A 185 1.66 9.44 -1.41
N PHE A 186 0.76 10.22 -0.79
CA PHE A 186 0.46 10.17 0.65
C PHE A 186 -0.96 9.63 0.84
N LEU A 187 -1.07 8.32 1.06
CA LEU A 187 -2.35 7.65 1.26
C LEU A 187 -2.67 7.57 2.76
N ARG A 188 -3.64 8.34 3.21
CA ARG A 188 -4.07 8.40 4.60
C ARG A 188 -5.50 7.88 4.76
N VAL A 189 -5.73 7.14 5.87
CA VAL A 189 -7.05 6.86 6.42
C VAL A 189 -7.20 7.53 7.79
N PRO A 190 -8.43 7.76 8.30
CA PRO A 190 -8.64 8.32 9.63
C PRO A 190 -8.07 7.43 10.74
N ASP A 191 -7.90 8.02 11.92
CA ASP A 191 -7.38 7.33 13.10
C ASP A 191 -8.20 6.07 13.43
N GLY A 192 -7.48 4.99 13.71
CA GLY A 192 -8.08 3.70 14.02
C GLY A 192 -8.62 2.91 12.82
N GLN A 193 -8.55 3.47 11.61
CA GLN A 193 -9.00 2.78 10.39
C GLN A 193 -7.90 1.91 9.77
N THR A 194 -8.29 1.04 8.85
CA THR A 194 -7.38 0.14 8.14
C THR A 194 -7.09 0.64 6.73
N LEU A 195 -5.82 0.59 6.32
CA LEU A 195 -5.39 0.77 4.93
C LEU A 195 -4.74 -0.53 4.44
N SER A 196 -5.34 -1.18 3.43
CA SER A 196 -4.83 -2.44 2.89
C SER A 196 -4.45 -2.31 1.43
N LEU A 197 -3.27 -2.85 1.06
CA LEU A 197 -2.87 -3.12 -0.32
C LEU A 197 -2.65 -4.64 -0.45
N ILE A 198 -3.48 -5.31 -1.25
CA ILE A 198 -3.48 -6.77 -1.37
C ILE A 198 -3.49 -7.14 -2.86
N GLY A 199 -2.39 -7.71 -3.36
CA GLY A 199 -2.28 -7.97 -4.79
C GLY A 199 -1.04 -8.76 -5.20
N GLY A 200 -0.61 -8.56 -6.44
CA GLY A 200 0.65 -9.07 -6.96
C GLY A 200 1.86 -8.39 -6.29
N ASP A 201 2.89 -8.11 -7.07
CA ASP A 201 4.00 -7.32 -6.53
C ASP A 201 3.53 -5.95 -6.09
N ILE A 202 4.00 -5.49 -4.92
CA ILE A 202 3.69 -4.15 -4.40
C ILE A 202 4.98 -3.32 -4.39
N THR A 203 4.92 -2.16 -5.05
CA THR A 203 6.03 -1.19 -5.07
C THR A 203 5.56 0.13 -4.47
N LEU A 204 6.26 0.57 -3.42
CA LEU A 204 6.09 1.88 -2.80
C LEU A 204 7.38 2.68 -3.02
N HIS A 205 7.34 3.69 -3.88
CA HIS A 205 8.48 4.56 -4.17
C HIS A 205 8.18 5.98 -3.70
N ASN A 206 8.91 6.48 -2.71
CA ASN A 206 8.65 7.77 -2.06
C ASN A 206 7.18 7.93 -1.64
N ALA A 207 6.53 6.84 -1.25
CA ALA A 207 5.10 6.77 -0.97
C ALA A 207 4.86 6.43 0.49
N THR A 208 3.98 7.17 1.14
CA THR A 208 3.62 6.93 2.54
C THR A 208 2.22 6.36 2.65
N LEU A 209 2.08 5.26 3.39
CA LEU A 209 0.81 4.72 3.85
C LEU A 209 0.66 5.10 5.33
N TYR A 210 -0.38 5.90 5.65
CA TYR A 210 -0.57 6.46 6.98
C TYR A 210 -1.94 6.07 7.55
N ALA A 211 -1.92 5.29 8.62
CA ALA A 211 -3.12 4.82 9.33
C ALA A 211 -2.94 4.99 10.85
N PRO A 212 -2.99 6.22 11.39
CA PRO A 212 -2.61 6.51 12.78
C PRO A 212 -3.47 5.73 13.78
N ALA A 213 -2.82 5.07 14.75
CA ALA A 213 -3.42 4.14 15.71
C ALA A 213 -4.36 3.10 15.06
N GLY A 214 -4.24 2.94 13.75
CA GLY A 214 -5.05 2.08 12.89
C GLY A 214 -4.36 0.77 12.51
N ARG A 215 -4.50 0.37 11.26
CA ARG A 215 -3.91 -0.87 10.76
C ARG A 215 -3.42 -0.70 9.32
N ILE A 216 -2.26 -1.27 9.00
CA ILE A 216 -1.79 -1.42 7.62
C ILE A 216 -1.66 -2.91 7.31
N ASP A 217 -2.29 -3.35 6.21
CA ASP A 217 -2.18 -4.71 5.68
C ASP A 217 -1.51 -4.68 4.31
N LEU A 218 -0.38 -5.36 4.17
CA LEU A 218 0.27 -5.59 2.89
C LEU A 218 0.37 -7.08 2.62
N ALA A 219 -0.21 -7.55 1.52
CA ALA A 219 -0.06 -8.93 1.08
C ALA A 219 0.32 -8.98 -0.39
N THR A 220 1.49 -9.56 -0.68
CA THR A 220 1.96 -9.79 -2.04
C THR A 220 1.86 -11.27 -2.38
N VAL A 221 1.08 -11.61 -3.40
CA VAL A 221 0.77 -12.98 -3.79
C VAL A 221 1.12 -13.22 -5.26
N GLY A 222 1.46 -14.45 -5.64
CA GLY A 222 2.00 -14.75 -6.98
C GLY A 222 1.24 -15.83 -7.74
N SER A 223 0.22 -16.43 -7.14
CA SER A 223 -0.59 -17.49 -7.74
C SER A 223 -2.04 -17.44 -7.25
N ALA A 224 -2.86 -18.40 -7.63
CA ALA A 224 -4.21 -18.55 -7.09
C ALA A 224 -4.21 -18.84 -5.58
N GLY A 225 -5.21 -18.32 -4.87
CA GLY A 225 -5.37 -18.47 -3.43
C GLY A 225 -6.28 -17.40 -2.83
N GLU A 226 -6.33 -17.31 -1.50
CA GLU A 226 -7.10 -16.29 -0.79
C GLU A 226 -6.28 -15.60 0.29
N VAL A 227 -6.47 -14.29 0.43
CA VAL A 227 -5.96 -13.48 1.54
C VAL A 227 -7.14 -13.12 2.45
N LEU A 228 -7.02 -13.45 3.73
CA LEU A 228 -8.06 -13.23 4.73
C LEU A 228 -7.59 -12.18 5.75
N PRO A 229 -8.17 -10.96 5.75
CA PRO A 229 -7.92 -9.98 6.79
C PRO A 229 -8.72 -10.39 8.05
N LEU A 230 -8.03 -11.01 9.00
CA LEU A 230 -8.58 -11.39 10.30
C LEU A 230 -8.32 -10.29 11.32
N ASP A 231 -9.05 -10.25 12.42
CA ASP A 231 -8.93 -9.17 13.43
C ASP A 231 -7.49 -9.00 13.96
N HIS A 232 -6.77 -10.11 14.13
CA HIS A 232 -5.41 -10.13 14.69
C HIS A 232 -4.39 -10.83 13.78
N ASP A 233 -4.69 -10.96 12.50
CA ASP A 233 -3.81 -11.60 11.53
C ASP A 233 -4.14 -11.14 10.11
N LEU A 234 -3.22 -11.37 9.18
CA LEU A 234 -3.42 -11.32 7.74
C LEU A 234 -3.03 -12.69 7.18
N ALA A 235 -4.00 -13.59 7.04
CA ALA A 235 -3.72 -14.94 6.60
C ALA A 235 -3.65 -15.04 5.08
N VAL A 236 -2.64 -15.76 4.56
CA VAL A 236 -2.47 -16.10 3.14
C VAL A 236 -2.65 -17.60 2.97
N GLN A 237 -3.59 -18.03 2.12
CA GLN A 237 -3.99 -19.44 2.02
C GLN A 237 -4.08 -19.92 0.57
N GLY A 238 -3.54 -21.11 0.31
CA GLY A 238 -3.66 -21.80 -0.98
C GLY A 238 -2.71 -21.33 -2.07
N PHE A 239 -1.81 -20.37 -1.78
CA PHE A 239 -0.85 -19.87 -2.75
C PHE A 239 0.35 -20.82 -2.91
N ASP A 240 0.70 -21.16 -4.15
CA ASP A 240 1.94 -21.87 -4.48
C ASP A 240 3.15 -20.93 -4.47
N THR A 241 2.93 -19.65 -4.83
CA THR A 241 3.95 -18.60 -4.86
C THR A 241 3.42 -17.30 -4.28
N LEU A 242 4.32 -16.53 -3.65
CA LEU A 242 4.04 -15.20 -3.14
C LEU A 242 4.85 -14.17 -3.93
N GLY A 243 4.33 -12.94 -4.05
CA GLY A 243 4.93 -11.83 -4.75
C GLY A 243 6.01 -11.10 -3.95
N ALA A 244 6.54 -10.02 -4.51
CA ALA A 244 7.56 -9.18 -3.89
C ALA A 244 7.00 -7.86 -3.37
N LEU A 245 7.46 -7.44 -2.19
CA LEU A 245 7.28 -6.09 -1.65
C LEU A 245 8.56 -5.30 -1.88
N THR A 246 8.44 -4.11 -2.45
CA THR A 246 9.55 -3.15 -2.58
C THR A 246 9.14 -1.83 -1.96
N ILE A 247 9.93 -1.33 -1.00
CA ILE A 247 9.80 0.00 -0.42
C ILE A 247 11.11 0.72 -0.70
N GLU A 248 11.03 1.86 -1.39
CA GLU A 248 12.21 2.65 -1.76
C GLU A 248 11.96 4.12 -1.42
N ARG A 249 12.90 4.71 -0.70
CA ARG A 249 12.93 6.14 -0.40
C ARG A 249 14.23 6.73 -0.93
N ASP A 250 14.10 7.76 -1.76
CA ASP A 250 15.24 8.52 -2.23
C ASP A 250 15.91 9.27 -1.07
N PRO A 251 17.23 9.53 -1.13
CA PRO A 251 17.94 10.25 -0.06
C PRO A 251 17.41 11.66 0.22
N VAL A 252 16.77 12.27 -0.78
CA VAL A 252 16.12 13.58 -0.66
C VAL A 252 14.67 13.44 -1.10
N VAL A 253 13.78 13.32 -0.14
CA VAL A 253 12.34 13.19 -0.39
C VAL A 253 11.57 14.43 0.04
N ALA A 254 10.43 14.64 -0.59
CA ALA A 254 9.45 15.62 -0.13
C ALA A 254 8.92 15.25 1.27
N ARG A 255 8.54 16.26 2.04
CA ARG A 255 7.84 16.08 3.31
C ARG A 255 6.42 16.59 3.16
N VAL A 256 5.50 15.88 3.76
CA VAL A 256 4.08 16.25 3.81
C VAL A 256 3.79 16.79 5.19
N THR A 257 3.21 17.98 5.27
CA THR A 257 2.71 18.54 6.53
C THR A 257 1.35 17.90 6.81
N VAL A 258 1.24 17.21 7.93
CA VAL A 258 -0.01 16.59 8.38
C VAL A 258 -0.48 17.23 9.67
N ASP A 259 -1.79 17.39 9.80
CA ASP A 259 -2.41 17.74 11.07
C ASP A 259 -2.50 16.48 11.92
N ILE A 260 -1.56 16.36 12.86
CA ILE A 260 -1.48 15.27 13.84
C ILE A 260 -1.92 15.73 15.24
N GLY A 261 -2.62 16.84 15.32
CA GLY A 261 -2.82 17.60 16.55
C GLY A 261 -1.64 18.56 16.79
N GLU A 262 -1.69 19.43 17.75
CA GLU A 262 -0.67 20.46 17.99
C GLU A 262 0.70 19.87 18.40
N PRO A 263 1.84 20.24 17.74
CA PRO A 263 1.95 21.05 16.53
C PRO A 263 1.85 20.21 15.23
N LEU A 264 1.59 20.88 14.10
CA LEU A 264 1.64 20.25 12.77
C LEU A 264 2.96 19.50 12.60
N GLY A 265 2.88 18.21 12.28
CA GLY A 265 4.04 17.38 12.02
C GLY A 265 4.42 17.37 10.55
N GLU A 266 5.70 17.18 10.27
CA GLU A 266 6.19 16.88 8.91
C GLU A 266 6.58 15.41 8.85
N ILE A 267 5.88 14.64 8.01
CA ILE A 267 6.18 13.23 7.75
C ILE A 267 6.97 13.15 6.44
N PRO A 268 8.17 12.53 6.41
CA PRO A 268 8.86 12.24 5.16
C PRO A 268 8.06 11.22 4.36
N LEU A 269 8.04 11.37 3.04
CA LEU A 269 7.46 10.33 2.17
C LEU A 269 8.37 9.09 2.14
N GLY A 270 7.76 7.92 2.00
CA GLY A 270 8.46 6.64 1.88
C GLY A 270 8.32 5.71 3.09
N ASP A 271 7.26 5.86 3.87
CA ASP A 271 7.08 5.12 5.11
C ASP A 271 5.71 4.41 5.20
N LEU A 272 5.67 3.33 5.98
CA LEU A 272 4.45 2.75 6.54
C LEU A 272 4.32 3.25 7.97
N ASP A 273 3.25 3.93 8.31
CA ASP A 273 3.14 4.54 9.62
C ASP A 273 1.74 4.33 10.24
N THR A 274 1.71 3.65 11.37
CA THR A 274 0.53 3.45 12.21
C THR A 274 0.71 4.03 13.60
N SER A 275 1.74 4.85 13.81
CA SER A 275 2.01 5.49 15.11
C SER A 275 0.84 6.34 15.58
N GLY A 276 0.68 6.46 16.90
CA GLY A 276 -0.43 7.23 17.48
C GLY A 276 -0.56 7.13 18.99
N GLU A 277 -1.73 7.45 19.53
CA GLU A 277 -2.04 7.40 20.98
C GLU A 277 -1.70 6.04 21.61
N GLY A 278 -1.99 4.92 20.88
CA GLY A 278 -1.38 3.61 21.04
C GLY A 278 -0.99 3.17 19.65
N GLY A 279 0.24 2.73 19.43
CA GLY A 279 0.72 2.30 18.12
C GLY A 279 -0.26 1.33 17.42
N GLY A 280 -0.48 1.50 16.12
CA GLY A 280 -1.36 0.65 15.33
C GLY A 280 -0.71 -0.69 14.96
N ALA A 281 -1.46 -1.56 14.29
CA ALA A 281 -0.95 -2.84 13.83
C ALA A 281 -0.41 -2.75 12.38
N ILE A 282 0.64 -3.50 12.06
CA ILE A 282 1.12 -3.67 10.69
C ILE A 282 1.28 -5.16 10.40
N PHE A 283 0.63 -5.65 9.34
CA PHE A 283 0.77 -7.02 8.87
C PHE A 283 1.37 -7.01 7.46
N ILE A 284 2.50 -7.72 7.29
CA ILE A 284 3.17 -7.85 5.99
C ILE A 284 3.32 -9.33 5.65
N ARG A 285 2.79 -9.73 4.48
CA ARG A 285 2.86 -11.09 3.95
C ARG A 285 3.39 -11.07 2.52
N GLY A 286 4.38 -11.90 2.21
CA GLY A 286 4.94 -11.92 0.87
C GLY A 286 6.01 -12.98 0.64
N GLY A 287 6.48 -13.04 -0.62
CA GLY A 287 7.56 -13.93 -1.02
C GLY A 287 8.95 -13.34 -0.79
N GLN A 288 9.11 -12.05 -1.08
CA GLN A 288 10.35 -11.30 -0.86
C GLN A 288 10.05 -9.89 -0.39
N TRP A 289 11.00 -9.28 0.33
CA TRP A 289 10.90 -7.88 0.71
C TRP A 289 12.24 -7.17 0.59
N VAL A 290 12.25 -6.08 -0.18
CA VAL A 290 13.37 -5.14 -0.27
C VAL A 290 12.90 -3.80 0.30
N ASN A 291 13.60 -3.30 1.31
CA ASN A 291 13.37 -1.97 1.88
C ASN A 291 14.67 -1.16 1.80
N ARG A 292 14.64 -0.06 1.03
CA ARG A 292 15.76 0.88 0.89
C ARG A 292 15.36 2.25 1.44
N GLY A 293 15.84 2.54 2.64
CA GLY A 293 15.64 3.83 3.29
C GLY A 293 14.23 4.08 3.82
N GLY A 294 13.26 3.21 3.59
CA GLY A 294 11.89 3.38 4.08
C GLY A 294 11.74 3.05 5.55
N GLY A 295 10.85 3.76 6.26
CA GLY A 295 10.46 3.50 7.63
C GLY A 295 9.22 2.62 7.73
N VAL A 296 9.14 1.84 8.80
CA VAL A 296 7.94 1.09 9.20
C VAL A 296 7.71 1.37 10.68
N PHE A 297 6.73 2.19 11.00
CA PHE A 297 6.52 2.75 12.33
C PHE A 297 5.16 2.35 12.90
N ALA A 298 5.17 1.81 14.11
CA ALA A 298 3.98 1.54 14.91
C ALA A 298 4.19 2.05 16.35
N ASP A 299 4.69 3.28 16.46
CA ASP A 299 5.16 3.86 17.71
C ASP A 299 4.00 4.30 18.60
N THR A 300 4.15 4.15 19.91
CA THR A 300 3.16 4.49 20.92
C THR A 300 3.46 5.87 21.51
N HIS A 301 2.65 6.87 21.18
CA HIS A 301 2.84 8.25 21.62
C HIS A 301 2.10 8.60 22.92
N GLY A 302 1.09 7.83 23.32
CA GLY A 302 0.20 8.14 24.43
C GLY A 302 0.19 7.11 25.56
N ALA A 303 -0.95 7.02 26.24
CA ALA A 303 -1.13 6.11 27.37
C ALA A 303 -1.76 4.77 27.00
N ARG A 304 -2.27 4.61 25.77
CA ARG A 304 -2.85 3.35 25.30
C ARG A 304 -1.72 2.38 24.89
N ALA A 305 -1.99 1.08 25.05
CA ALA A 305 -1.07 0.05 24.56
C ALA A 305 -0.99 0.07 23.04
N GLY A 306 0.21 -0.05 22.50
CA GLY A 306 0.48 -0.30 21.09
C GLY A 306 0.05 -1.69 20.67
N ARG A 307 -0.12 -1.87 19.35
CA ARG A 307 -0.40 -3.16 18.71
C ARG A 307 0.82 -3.66 17.98
N ASP A 308 0.80 -4.93 17.63
CA ASP A 308 1.98 -5.63 17.13
C ASP A 308 2.22 -5.36 15.64
N VAL A 309 3.50 -5.45 15.27
CA VAL A 309 3.97 -5.56 13.89
C VAL A 309 4.29 -7.01 13.61
N ASP A 310 3.62 -7.61 12.64
CA ASP A 310 3.78 -9.01 12.26
C ASP A 310 4.16 -9.16 10.79
N VAL A 311 5.37 -9.64 10.56
CA VAL A 311 5.98 -9.81 9.25
C VAL A 311 6.25 -11.27 8.99
N ALA A 312 5.66 -11.82 7.92
CA ALA A 312 5.96 -13.16 7.45
C ALA A 312 6.29 -13.16 5.96
N ILE A 313 7.58 -13.30 5.64
CA ILE A 313 8.13 -13.35 4.30
C ILE A 313 8.71 -14.75 4.04
N ALA A 314 8.16 -15.45 3.06
CA ALA A 314 8.58 -16.82 2.76
C ALA A 314 10.03 -16.95 2.28
N GLY A 315 10.56 -15.91 1.62
CA GLY A 315 11.90 -15.85 1.05
C GLY A 315 12.81 -14.84 1.75
N ASN A 316 13.51 -14.06 0.95
CA ASN A 316 14.57 -13.17 1.42
C ASN A 316 14.04 -11.79 1.75
N VAL A 317 14.59 -11.21 2.83
CA VAL A 317 14.39 -9.82 3.21
C VAL A 317 15.72 -9.07 3.19
N ARG A 318 15.71 -7.88 2.62
CA ARG A 318 16.85 -6.96 2.62
C ARG A 318 16.41 -5.58 3.11
N PHE A 319 16.94 -5.16 4.26
CA PHE A 319 16.90 -3.79 4.75
C PHE A 319 18.23 -3.13 4.44
N ASP A 320 18.19 -1.95 3.81
CA ASP A 320 19.38 -1.25 3.31
C ASP A 320 19.20 0.27 3.34
N GLN A 321 20.30 1.02 3.32
CA GLN A 321 20.28 2.47 3.21
C GLN A 321 19.50 3.18 4.34
N GLY A 322 19.63 2.67 5.59
CA GLY A 322 18.95 3.23 6.74
C GLY A 322 17.46 2.87 6.84
N ALA A 323 17.03 1.77 6.22
CA ALA A 323 15.68 1.26 6.39
C ALA A 323 15.40 0.89 7.86
N TRP A 324 14.24 1.29 8.38
CA TRP A 324 13.96 1.16 9.81
C TRP A 324 12.59 0.54 10.07
N LEU A 325 12.50 -0.30 11.11
CA LEU A 325 11.24 -0.80 11.63
C LEU A 325 11.22 -0.61 13.14
N SER A 326 10.20 0.10 13.65
CA SER A 326 10.08 0.36 15.09
C SER A 326 8.65 0.21 15.64
N THR A 327 8.61 -0.10 16.94
CA THR A 327 7.43 0.01 17.81
C THR A 327 7.84 0.76 19.09
N ASP A 328 8.46 1.92 18.91
CA ASP A 328 9.05 2.69 20.00
C ASP A 328 7.97 3.35 20.87
N ILE A 329 8.33 3.63 22.13
CA ILE A 329 7.42 4.18 23.12
C ILE A 329 7.85 5.60 23.47
N LEU A 330 7.04 6.57 23.06
CA LEU A 330 7.21 7.98 23.34
C LEU A 330 6.21 8.48 24.40
N GLY A 331 5.40 7.59 24.96
CA GLY A 331 4.40 7.86 25.99
C GLY A 331 4.44 6.89 27.17
N SER A 332 3.39 6.88 27.98
CA SER A 332 3.27 6.01 29.16
C SER A 332 2.62 4.64 28.85
N GLY A 333 2.15 4.42 27.65
CA GLY A 333 1.58 3.14 27.20
C GLY A 333 2.65 2.06 27.03
N THR A 334 2.24 0.81 26.92
CA THR A 334 3.14 -0.29 26.53
C THR A 334 3.29 -0.32 25.01
N GLY A 335 4.49 -0.56 24.49
CA GLY A 335 4.74 -0.74 23.06
C GLY A 335 4.17 -2.05 22.54
N GLY A 336 3.90 -2.12 21.24
CA GLY A 336 3.62 -3.35 20.53
C GLY A 336 4.87 -4.20 20.35
N SER A 337 4.71 -5.51 20.18
CA SER A 337 5.80 -6.42 19.86
C SER A 337 6.04 -6.52 18.37
N ILE A 338 7.25 -6.88 17.97
CA ILE A 338 7.63 -7.18 16.59
C ILE A 338 7.84 -8.69 16.45
N SER A 339 7.02 -9.31 15.61
CA SER A 339 7.21 -10.69 15.15
C SER A 339 7.68 -10.65 13.69
N PHE A 340 8.87 -11.17 13.43
CA PHE A 340 9.49 -11.12 12.11
C PHE A 340 9.95 -12.50 11.67
N SER A 341 9.41 -13.03 10.59
CA SER A 341 9.84 -14.31 10.01
C SER A 341 10.26 -14.15 8.55
N ALA A 342 11.42 -14.75 8.19
CA ALA A 342 11.96 -14.76 6.84
C ALA A 342 12.83 -16.01 6.61
N HIS A 343 13.11 -16.36 5.34
CA HIS A 343 14.13 -17.35 5.04
C HIS A 343 15.52 -16.78 5.33
N ASP A 344 15.89 -15.68 4.68
CA ASP A 344 17.12 -14.94 4.94
C ASP A 344 16.80 -13.48 5.27
N LEU A 345 17.37 -12.93 6.34
CA LEU A 345 17.23 -11.55 6.75
C LEU A 345 18.59 -10.84 6.72
N ASN A 346 18.71 -9.83 5.87
CA ASN A 346 19.88 -8.97 5.77
C ASN A 346 19.53 -7.55 6.22
N ILE A 347 20.18 -7.05 7.27
CA ILE A 347 20.04 -5.71 7.83
C ILE A 347 21.38 -4.99 7.61
N LEU A 348 21.43 -4.04 6.68
CA LEU A 348 22.67 -3.48 6.13
C LEU A 348 22.68 -1.95 6.22
N ASN A 349 23.87 -1.36 6.17
CA ASN A 349 24.08 0.07 5.93
C ASN A 349 23.20 0.98 6.82
N GLY A 350 23.34 0.85 8.14
CA GLY A 350 22.63 1.68 9.11
C GLY A 350 21.15 1.38 9.30
N SER A 351 20.67 0.28 8.71
CA SER A 351 19.29 -0.17 8.91
C SER A 351 19.09 -0.84 10.27
N GLY A 352 17.84 -0.91 10.76
CA GLY A 352 17.54 -1.47 12.08
C GLY A 352 16.11 -1.94 12.29
N ILE A 353 15.95 -2.76 13.34
CA ILE A 353 14.67 -3.18 13.91
C ILE A 353 14.75 -2.90 15.40
N THR A 354 13.85 -2.07 15.95
CA THR A 354 13.89 -1.65 17.35
C THR A 354 12.54 -1.66 18.04
N THR A 355 12.59 -1.72 19.37
CA THR A 355 11.52 -1.35 20.27
C THR A 355 12.18 -0.68 21.47
N GLU A 356 12.19 0.64 21.48
CA GLU A 356 12.86 1.46 22.48
C GLU A 356 11.83 2.23 23.30
N THR A 357 12.14 2.54 24.55
CA THR A 357 11.29 3.39 25.38
C THR A 357 12.00 4.70 25.70
N PHE A 358 11.32 5.80 25.44
CA PHE A 358 11.78 7.17 25.68
C PHE A 358 11.00 7.86 26.82
N ASP A 359 9.99 7.18 27.38
CA ASP A 359 9.18 7.64 28.53
C ASP A 359 8.99 6.48 29.52
N SER A 360 7.92 6.50 30.30
CA SER A 360 7.63 5.57 31.38
C SER A 360 7.00 4.24 30.96
N GLY A 361 6.62 4.11 29.69
CA GLY A 361 6.05 2.87 29.14
C GLY A 361 7.06 1.72 29.05
N ASN A 362 6.56 0.50 28.92
CA ASN A 362 7.40 -0.66 28.68
C ASN A 362 7.50 -0.95 27.18
N ALA A 363 8.72 -1.24 26.70
CA ALA A 363 8.93 -1.73 25.35
C ALA A 363 8.26 -3.10 25.15
N GLY A 364 7.86 -3.41 23.90
CA GLY A 364 7.44 -4.74 23.49
C GLY A 364 8.64 -5.66 23.24
N ASP A 365 8.36 -6.90 22.84
CA ASP A 365 9.39 -7.88 22.51
C ASP A 365 9.71 -7.82 20.99
N VAL A 366 10.97 -8.10 20.63
CA VAL A 366 11.38 -8.35 19.24
C VAL A 366 11.69 -9.82 19.07
N THR A 367 10.91 -10.52 18.27
CA THR A 367 11.12 -11.93 17.93
C THR A 367 11.45 -12.06 16.46
N ILE A 368 12.67 -12.51 16.13
CA ILE A 368 13.10 -12.74 14.76
C ILE A 368 13.32 -14.23 14.54
N THR A 369 12.67 -14.81 13.54
CA THR A 369 12.85 -16.17 13.07
C THR A 369 13.39 -16.14 11.65
N ALA A 370 14.65 -16.49 11.46
CA ALA A 370 15.27 -16.57 10.14
C ALA A 370 16.21 -17.77 10.06
N ARG A 371 16.35 -18.35 8.85
CA ARG A 371 17.35 -19.39 8.62
C ARG A 371 18.76 -18.80 8.68
N ASN A 372 18.95 -17.64 8.03
CA ASN A 372 20.18 -16.87 8.06
C ASN A 372 19.86 -15.43 8.45
N LEU A 373 20.64 -14.87 9.38
CA LEU A 373 20.57 -13.47 9.77
C LEU A 373 21.94 -12.84 9.56
N LEU A 374 22.01 -11.82 8.73
CA LEU A 374 23.17 -10.96 8.55
C LEU A 374 22.83 -9.55 9.04
N VAL A 375 23.60 -9.06 10.02
CA VAL A 375 23.54 -7.66 10.45
C VAL A 375 24.92 -7.07 10.19
N ASP A 376 25.01 -6.15 9.24
CA ASP A 376 26.26 -5.49 8.86
C ASP A 376 26.07 -3.96 8.97
N ARG A 377 26.68 -3.40 9.97
CA ARG A 377 26.69 -1.98 10.26
C ARG A 377 27.93 -1.34 9.67
N GLN A 378 28.03 -1.30 8.35
CA GLN A 378 29.04 -0.45 7.72
C GLN A 378 28.63 1.01 7.94
N ASP A 379 29.37 1.71 8.79
CA ASP A 379 29.27 3.17 8.92
C ASP A 379 29.70 3.77 7.58
N SER A 380 28.81 4.48 6.93
CA SER A 380 29.06 5.21 5.67
C SER A 380 29.84 6.50 5.94
#